data_4d29626c8c0a1c2112b706ba39208ba0
#
_entry.id   4d29626c8c0a1c2112b706ba39208ba0
#
_cell.length_a   1.000
_cell.length_b   1.000
_cell.length_c   1.000
_cell.angle_alpha   90.00
_cell.angle_beta   90.00
_cell.angle_gamma   90.00
#
_symmetry.space_group_name_H-M   'P 1'
#
loop_
_entity.id
_entity.type
_entity.pdbx_description
1 polymer ?
#
loop_
_entity_poly.entity_id
_entity_poly.type
_entity_poly.pdbx_seq_one_letter_code
_entity_poly.pdbx_strand_id
1 'polypeptide(L)'
;MLQHFPDAHVLGVTATPDRGDMRNLGSYFETLAYEYTLPKAIKEGYLTPIKALTIPLKIDMSGVTVQAGDFKASDISTALDPYLQGIAKEMQKYCKDKKTVVFLPLVKTSQKFRDLLNEYGFCAAEVNGDSQDRAEILKDFEEGKYNVLCNSMLLTEGWDCPSVDCVVVLRPTKVRSLYCQMVGRGTR
;
A
#
# COMPACT_ATOMS: atom_id res chain seq x y z
N MET A 1 16.75 12.19 20.47
CA MET A 1 15.52 12.94 20.87
C MET A 1 15.15 12.64 22.32
N LEU A 2 14.92 11.40 22.75
CA LEU A 2 14.55 11.07 24.15
C LEU A 2 15.55 11.55 25.19
N GLN A 3 16.85 11.48 24.92
CA GLN A 3 17.91 11.98 25.80
C GLN A 3 17.91 13.50 25.97
N HIS A 4 17.26 14.24 25.08
CA HIS A 4 17.17 15.70 25.14
C HIS A 4 16.08 16.19 26.11
N PHE A 5 15.12 15.32 26.42
CA PHE A 5 14.00 15.59 27.33
C PHE A 5 13.90 14.49 28.39
N PRO A 6 14.82 14.46 29.39
CA PRO A 6 14.92 13.34 30.32
C PRO A 6 13.70 13.17 31.22
N ASP A 7 12.97 14.26 31.49
CA ASP A 7 11.78 14.26 32.36
C ASP A 7 10.45 14.12 31.59
N ALA A 8 10.52 13.94 30.26
CA ALA A 8 9.31 13.86 29.45
C ALA A 8 8.70 12.44 29.49
N HIS A 9 7.40 12.38 29.73
CA HIS A 9 6.65 11.14 29.49
C HIS A 9 6.47 10.94 27.97
N VAL A 10 6.83 9.76 27.47
CA VAL A 10 6.78 9.45 26.05
C VAL A 10 5.72 8.41 25.77
N LEU A 11 4.72 8.77 24.95
CA LEU A 11 3.71 7.86 24.42
C LEU A 11 3.97 7.62 22.94
N GLY A 12 4.16 6.37 22.55
CA GLY A 12 4.24 5.94 21.16
C GLY A 12 2.91 5.33 20.70
N VAL A 13 2.42 5.76 19.54
CA VAL A 13 1.23 5.19 18.89
C VAL A 13 1.62 4.68 17.51
N THR A 14 1.30 3.44 17.20
CA THR A 14 1.57 2.83 15.89
C THR A 14 0.54 1.76 15.56
N ALA A 15 0.18 1.65 14.28
CA ALA A 15 -0.62 0.54 13.76
C ALA A 15 0.21 -0.74 13.55
N THR A 16 1.53 -0.62 13.49
CA THR A 16 2.47 -1.72 13.23
C THR A 16 3.65 -1.64 14.18
N PRO A 17 3.55 -2.26 15.37
CA PRO A 17 4.64 -2.24 16.36
C PRO A 17 5.90 -2.99 15.88
N ASP A 18 5.74 -3.91 14.93
CA ASP A 18 6.84 -4.65 14.31
C ASP A 18 7.55 -3.76 13.28
N ARG A 19 8.78 -3.38 13.56
CA ARG A 19 9.58 -2.60 12.61
C ARG A 19 10.26 -3.51 11.60
N GLY A 20 10.27 -3.11 10.32
CA GLY A 20 10.94 -3.83 9.24
C GLY A 20 12.48 -3.88 9.38
N ASP A 21 13.07 -3.02 10.22
CA ASP A 21 14.50 -2.98 10.54
C ASP A 21 14.91 -3.94 11.69
N MET A 22 14.00 -4.82 12.13
CA MET A 22 14.17 -5.75 13.25
C MET A 22 14.54 -5.09 14.59
N ARG A 23 14.44 -3.77 14.71
CA ARG A 23 14.62 -3.07 15.97
C ARG A 23 13.34 -3.14 16.78
N ASN A 24 13.39 -3.84 17.89
CA ASN A 24 12.26 -3.96 18.80
C ASN A 24 11.96 -2.60 19.45
N LEU A 25 10.70 -2.16 19.40
CA LEU A 25 10.25 -0.97 20.12
C LEU A 25 10.45 -1.06 21.62
N GLY A 26 10.56 -2.28 22.19
CA GLY A 26 10.93 -2.53 23.57
C GLY A 26 12.30 -1.99 24.00
N SER A 27 13.17 -1.59 23.04
CA SER A 27 14.39 -0.84 23.35
C SER A 27 14.14 0.63 23.72
N TYR A 28 12.94 1.15 23.41
CA TYR A 28 12.55 2.54 23.65
C TYR A 28 11.36 2.69 24.60
N PHE A 29 10.49 1.68 24.64
CA PHE A 29 9.27 1.68 25.46
C PHE A 29 9.26 0.46 26.39
N GLU A 30 9.07 0.68 27.65
CA GLU A 30 9.10 -0.37 28.68
C GLU A 30 7.80 -1.18 28.72
N THR A 31 6.69 -0.58 28.31
CA THR A 31 5.35 -1.16 28.48
C THR A 31 4.48 -0.95 27.26
N LEU A 32 3.72 -1.99 26.87
CA LEU A 32 2.60 -1.87 25.95
C LEU A 32 1.34 -1.49 26.77
N ALA A 33 1.00 -0.22 26.75
CA ALA A 33 -0.09 0.31 27.57
C ALA A 33 -1.48 -0.16 27.07
N TYR A 34 -1.65 -0.29 25.76
CA TYR A 34 -2.91 -0.72 25.15
C TYR A 34 -2.70 -1.31 23.76
N GLU A 35 -3.47 -2.35 23.44
CA GLU A 35 -3.52 -2.96 22.11
C GLU A 35 -4.96 -2.99 21.60
N TYR A 36 -5.16 -2.46 20.39
CA TYR A 36 -6.45 -2.50 19.69
C TYR A 36 -6.29 -3.21 18.35
N THR A 37 -6.66 -4.47 18.33
CA THR A 37 -6.38 -5.34 17.17
C THR A 37 -7.33 -5.09 16.01
N LEU A 38 -6.88 -5.34 14.77
CA LEU A 38 -7.69 -5.26 13.55
C LEU A 38 -9.00 -6.09 13.64
N PRO A 39 -8.99 -7.37 14.10
CA PRO A 39 -10.22 -8.11 14.26
C PRO A 39 -11.22 -7.48 15.25
N LYS A 40 -10.71 -6.88 16.33
CA LYS A 40 -11.55 -6.16 17.29
C LYS A 40 -12.18 -4.93 16.66
N ALA A 41 -11.39 -4.13 15.92
CA ALA A 41 -11.88 -2.94 15.23
C ALA A 41 -12.95 -3.26 14.18
N ILE A 42 -12.78 -4.37 13.41
CA ILE A 42 -13.78 -4.85 12.46
C ILE A 42 -15.06 -5.30 13.21
N LYS A 43 -14.92 -6.08 14.28
CA LYS A 43 -16.07 -6.57 15.07
C LYS A 43 -16.88 -5.44 15.69
N GLU A 44 -16.23 -4.38 16.11
CA GLU A 44 -16.85 -3.20 16.72
C GLU A 44 -17.35 -2.17 15.68
N GLY A 45 -17.14 -2.42 14.37
CA GLY A 45 -17.65 -1.59 13.28
C GLY A 45 -16.82 -0.34 12.96
N TYR A 46 -15.63 -0.21 13.54
CA TYR A 46 -14.71 0.89 13.22
C TYR A 46 -13.96 0.68 11.91
N LEU A 47 -13.76 -0.57 11.50
CA LEU A 47 -13.12 -0.94 10.25
C LEU A 47 -13.97 -1.92 9.44
N THR A 48 -13.87 -1.84 8.12
CA THR A 48 -14.62 -2.69 7.19
C THR A 48 -14.06 -4.12 7.13
N PRO A 49 -14.91 -5.15 7.03
CA PRO A 49 -14.46 -6.52 6.78
C PRO A 49 -13.65 -6.65 5.50
N ILE A 50 -12.52 -7.35 5.58
CA ILE A 50 -11.62 -7.56 4.44
C ILE A 50 -12.06 -8.77 3.64
N LYS A 51 -12.28 -8.59 2.33
CA LYS A 51 -12.44 -9.68 1.36
C LYS A 51 -11.18 -9.78 0.50
N ALA A 52 -10.33 -10.76 0.78
CA ALA A 52 -9.12 -11.01 0.00
C ALA A 52 -9.42 -11.86 -1.24
N LEU A 53 -8.93 -11.42 -2.40
CA LEU A 53 -8.93 -12.17 -3.65
C LEU A 53 -7.50 -12.33 -4.12
N THR A 54 -7.14 -13.55 -4.51
CA THR A 54 -5.85 -13.83 -5.14
C THR A 54 -6.08 -14.08 -6.63
N ILE A 55 -5.41 -13.31 -7.48
CA ILE A 55 -5.40 -13.56 -8.92
C ILE A 55 -4.35 -14.64 -9.19
N PRO A 56 -4.69 -15.79 -9.76
CA PRO A 56 -3.76 -16.91 -9.94
C PRO A 56 -2.82 -16.69 -11.14
N LEU A 57 -2.01 -15.66 -11.07
CA LEU A 57 -0.94 -15.40 -12.03
C LEU A 57 0.31 -16.17 -11.59
N LYS A 58 0.84 -17.00 -12.48
CA LYS A 58 2.10 -17.74 -12.24
C LYS A 58 3.28 -16.82 -12.53
N ILE A 59 3.46 -15.77 -11.72
CA ILE A 59 4.60 -14.88 -11.83
C ILE A 59 5.85 -15.63 -11.37
N ASP A 60 6.85 -15.70 -12.25
CA ASP A 60 8.14 -16.30 -11.90
C ASP A 60 8.94 -15.32 -11.02
N MET A 61 9.11 -15.68 -9.77
CA MET A 61 9.86 -14.92 -8.77
C MET A 61 11.28 -15.46 -8.56
N SER A 62 11.72 -16.47 -9.32
CA SER A 62 13.03 -17.13 -9.12
C SER A 62 14.21 -16.18 -9.29
N GLY A 63 14.08 -15.17 -10.15
CA GLY A 63 15.08 -14.12 -10.39
C GLY A 63 15.02 -12.93 -9.42
N VAL A 64 14.09 -12.92 -8.46
CA VAL A 64 13.93 -11.80 -7.54
C VAL A 64 14.87 -11.94 -6.35
N THR A 65 15.79 -11.00 -6.21
CA THR A 65 16.78 -10.96 -5.11
C THR A 65 16.23 -10.24 -3.88
N VAL A 66 16.84 -10.51 -2.72
CA VAL A 66 16.53 -9.83 -1.46
C VAL A 66 17.63 -8.83 -1.14
N GLN A 67 17.24 -7.60 -0.83
CA GLN A 67 18.13 -6.51 -0.45
C GLN A 67 17.57 -5.82 0.80
N ALA A 68 18.40 -5.61 1.81
CA ALA A 68 18.03 -4.94 3.06
C ALA A 68 16.76 -5.53 3.74
N GLY A 69 16.58 -6.86 3.66
CA GLY A 69 15.47 -7.58 4.30
C GLY A 69 14.15 -7.61 3.52
N ASP A 70 14.09 -6.97 2.34
CA ASP A 70 12.92 -7.02 1.45
C ASP A 70 13.33 -7.42 0.03
N PHE A 71 12.35 -7.70 -0.81
CA PHE A 71 12.58 -7.95 -2.23
C PHE A 71 13.06 -6.69 -2.96
N LYS A 72 14.03 -6.84 -3.83
CA LYS A 72 14.55 -5.73 -4.64
C LYS A 72 13.50 -5.27 -5.66
N ALA A 73 13.11 -4.01 -5.56
CA ALA A 73 12.00 -3.45 -6.34
C ALA A 73 12.20 -3.53 -7.86
N SER A 74 13.45 -3.39 -8.35
CA SER A 74 13.76 -3.54 -9.77
C SER A 74 13.50 -4.94 -10.29
N ASP A 75 13.84 -5.95 -9.49
CA ASP A 75 13.68 -7.35 -9.90
C ASP A 75 12.19 -7.75 -9.89
N ILE A 76 11.42 -7.26 -8.89
CA ILE A 76 9.96 -7.40 -8.89
C ILE A 76 9.37 -6.75 -10.14
N SER A 77 9.80 -5.52 -10.47
CA SER A 77 9.30 -4.80 -11.65
C SER A 77 9.52 -5.59 -12.93
N THR A 78 10.70 -6.19 -13.09
CA THR A 78 11.04 -7.04 -14.24
C THR A 78 10.19 -8.29 -14.30
N ALA A 79 10.02 -8.99 -13.16
CA ALA A 79 9.20 -10.18 -13.06
C ALA A 79 7.70 -9.91 -13.32
N LEU A 80 7.22 -8.73 -12.93
CA LEU A 80 5.82 -8.32 -13.07
C LEU A 80 5.46 -7.87 -14.49
N ASP A 81 6.42 -7.28 -15.22
CA ASP A 81 6.18 -6.59 -16.49
C ASP A 81 5.40 -7.42 -17.54
N PRO A 82 5.69 -8.70 -17.77
CA PRO A 82 4.96 -9.53 -18.74
C PRO A 82 3.49 -9.78 -18.35
N TYR A 83 3.14 -9.60 -17.08
CA TYR A 83 1.82 -9.92 -16.55
C TYR A 83 0.90 -8.69 -16.41
N LEU A 84 1.40 -7.48 -16.61
CA LEU A 84 0.64 -6.24 -16.40
C LEU A 84 -0.67 -6.20 -17.21
N GLN A 85 -0.65 -6.65 -18.47
CA GLN A 85 -1.86 -6.72 -19.30
C GLN A 85 -2.89 -7.70 -18.73
N GLY A 86 -2.43 -8.89 -18.30
CA GLY A 86 -3.30 -9.88 -17.67
C GLY A 86 -3.93 -9.35 -16.38
N ILE A 87 -3.15 -8.61 -15.58
CA ILE A 87 -3.63 -7.99 -14.35
C ILE A 87 -4.67 -6.92 -14.66
N ALA A 88 -4.43 -6.02 -15.62
CA ALA A 88 -5.39 -5.00 -16.02
C ALA A 88 -6.72 -5.61 -16.48
N LYS A 89 -6.66 -6.70 -17.26
CA LYS A 89 -7.85 -7.46 -17.70
C LYS A 89 -8.61 -8.08 -16.53
N GLU A 90 -7.91 -8.65 -15.54
CA GLU A 90 -8.58 -9.16 -14.35
C GLU A 90 -9.18 -8.04 -13.49
N MET A 91 -8.51 -6.89 -13.40
CA MET A 91 -9.04 -5.73 -12.71
C MET A 91 -10.36 -5.22 -13.33
N GLN A 92 -10.56 -5.34 -14.65
CA GLN A 92 -11.84 -5.01 -15.28
C GLN A 92 -13.01 -5.82 -14.70
N LYS A 93 -12.77 -7.06 -14.29
CA LYS A 93 -13.81 -7.93 -13.72
C LYS A 93 -14.15 -7.60 -12.27
N TYR A 94 -13.14 -7.20 -11.48
CA TYR A 94 -13.28 -7.09 -10.04
C TYR A 94 -13.23 -5.67 -9.49
N CYS A 95 -12.65 -4.73 -10.26
CA CYS A 95 -12.34 -3.39 -9.78
C CYS A 95 -12.94 -2.26 -10.65
N LYS A 96 -13.67 -2.58 -11.75
CA LYS A 96 -14.13 -1.58 -12.72
C LYS A 96 -14.92 -0.44 -12.09
N ASP A 97 -15.82 -0.76 -11.18
CA ASP A 97 -16.72 0.19 -10.53
C ASP A 97 -16.27 0.53 -9.10
N LYS A 98 -14.99 0.28 -8.77
CA LYS A 98 -14.44 0.49 -7.43
C LYS A 98 -13.40 1.59 -7.43
N LYS A 99 -13.42 2.38 -6.37
CA LYS A 99 -12.35 3.31 -6.08
C LYS A 99 -11.13 2.52 -5.58
N THR A 100 -10.12 2.40 -6.44
CA THR A 100 -9.02 1.43 -6.28
C THR A 100 -7.68 2.12 -6.10
N VAL A 101 -6.89 1.66 -5.13
CA VAL A 101 -5.47 2.03 -4.99
C VAL A 101 -4.60 0.85 -5.39
N VAL A 102 -3.60 1.10 -6.22
CA VAL A 102 -2.65 0.07 -6.71
C VAL A 102 -1.25 0.39 -6.21
N PHE A 103 -0.64 -0.56 -5.49
CA PHE A 103 0.74 -0.46 -5.04
C PHE A 103 1.67 -1.22 -5.97
N LEU A 104 2.65 -0.51 -6.56
CA LEU A 104 3.61 -1.05 -7.52
C LEU A 104 5.06 -0.91 -7.01
N PRO A 105 6.02 -1.70 -7.55
CA PRO A 105 7.38 -1.71 -7.04
C PRO A 105 8.19 -0.45 -7.37
N LEU A 106 7.96 0.17 -8.54
CA LEU A 106 8.70 1.33 -9.03
C LEU A 106 7.77 2.38 -9.66
N VAL A 107 8.21 3.64 -9.65
CA VAL A 107 7.51 4.75 -10.31
C VAL A 107 7.27 4.46 -11.80
N LYS A 108 8.30 3.99 -12.54
CA LYS A 108 8.15 3.62 -13.96
C LYS A 108 7.08 2.55 -14.19
N THR A 109 7.03 1.54 -13.32
CA THR A 109 6.00 0.48 -13.41
C THR A 109 4.63 1.04 -13.10
N SER A 110 4.55 1.97 -12.15
CA SER A 110 3.32 2.66 -11.77
C SER A 110 2.77 3.49 -12.93
N GLN A 111 3.62 4.28 -13.59
CA GLN A 111 3.26 5.07 -14.77
C GLN A 111 2.81 4.20 -15.94
N LYS A 112 3.60 3.16 -16.28
CA LYS A 112 3.24 2.20 -17.32
C LYS A 112 1.90 1.52 -17.05
N PHE A 113 1.67 1.12 -15.81
CA PHE A 113 0.43 0.43 -15.45
C PHE A 113 -0.77 1.37 -15.45
N ARG A 114 -0.61 2.64 -15.02
CA ARG A 114 -1.63 3.68 -15.19
C ARG A 114 -2.05 3.84 -16.65
N ASP A 115 -1.09 3.95 -17.58
CA ASP A 115 -1.37 4.13 -19.00
C ASP A 115 -2.13 2.91 -19.55
N LEU A 116 -1.69 1.71 -19.20
CA LEU A 116 -2.34 0.47 -19.55
C LEU A 116 -3.78 0.40 -19.01
N LEU A 117 -4.02 0.77 -17.75
CA LEU A 117 -5.36 0.79 -17.16
C LEU A 117 -6.29 1.75 -17.92
N ASN A 118 -5.79 2.91 -18.38
CA ASN A 118 -6.55 3.84 -19.17
C ASN A 118 -6.93 3.25 -20.55
N GLU A 119 -6.03 2.46 -21.18
CA GLU A 119 -6.36 1.70 -22.39
C GLU A 119 -7.46 0.65 -22.16
N TYR A 120 -7.52 0.09 -20.96
CA TYR A 120 -8.55 -0.86 -20.53
C TYR A 120 -9.83 -0.19 -19.99
N GLY A 121 -9.98 1.14 -20.17
CA GLY A 121 -11.20 1.88 -19.86
C GLY A 121 -11.40 2.27 -18.40
N PHE A 122 -10.32 2.31 -17.63
CA PHE A 122 -10.31 2.96 -16.32
C PHE A 122 -10.01 4.46 -16.45
N CYS A 123 -10.33 5.24 -15.43
CA CYS A 123 -9.85 6.61 -15.26
C CYS A 123 -8.72 6.57 -14.21
N ALA A 124 -7.51 6.17 -14.63
CA ALA A 124 -6.40 5.96 -13.74
C ALA A 124 -5.45 7.17 -13.72
N ALA A 125 -5.02 7.56 -12.52
CA ALA A 125 -3.93 8.51 -12.28
C ALA A 125 -2.75 7.81 -11.60
N GLU A 126 -1.59 8.47 -11.61
CA GLU A 126 -0.39 8.02 -10.92
C GLU A 126 0.15 9.15 -10.03
N VAL A 127 0.60 8.79 -8.84
CA VAL A 127 1.19 9.74 -7.90
C VAL A 127 2.46 9.16 -7.30
N ASN A 128 3.51 9.99 -7.24
CA ASN A 128 4.79 9.64 -6.66
C ASN A 128 5.40 10.82 -5.88
N GLY A 129 6.60 10.62 -5.32
CA GLY A 129 7.27 11.65 -4.51
C GLY A 129 7.63 12.93 -5.28
N ASP A 130 7.82 12.83 -6.59
CA ASP A 130 8.24 13.94 -7.46
C ASP A 130 7.06 14.62 -8.16
N SER A 131 5.81 14.15 -7.95
CA SER A 131 4.62 14.76 -8.54
C SER A 131 4.39 16.17 -7.98
N GLN A 132 4.46 17.18 -8.84
CA GLN A 132 4.23 18.58 -8.48
C GLN A 132 2.74 18.87 -8.23
N ASP A 133 1.86 18.16 -8.94
CA ASP A 133 0.41 18.23 -8.88
C ASP A 133 -0.22 17.21 -7.91
N ARG A 134 0.59 16.68 -6.99
CA ARG A 134 0.18 15.62 -6.05
C ARG A 134 -1.12 15.94 -5.30
N ALA A 135 -1.25 17.16 -4.78
CA ALA A 135 -2.43 17.55 -4.02
C ALA A 135 -3.69 17.56 -4.88
N GLU A 136 -3.58 17.99 -6.13
CA GLU A 136 -4.67 18.01 -7.10
C GLU A 136 -5.08 16.59 -7.50
N ILE A 137 -4.11 15.71 -7.83
CA ILE A 137 -4.37 14.31 -8.16
C ILE A 137 -5.10 13.58 -7.03
N LEU A 138 -4.65 13.76 -5.79
CA LEU A 138 -5.27 13.14 -4.61
C LEU A 138 -6.70 13.65 -4.40
N LYS A 139 -6.92 14.96 -4.53
CA LYS A 139 -8.25 15.57 -4.45
C LYS A 139 -9.17 15.06 -5.55
N ASP A 140 -8.69 15.02 -6.78
CA ASP A 140 -9.46 14.53 -7.93
C ASP A 140 -9.84 13.04 -7.79
N PHE A 141 -8.97 12.25 -7.17
CA PHE A 141 -9.28 10.87 -6.82
C PHE A 141 -10.36 10.80 -5.72
N GLU A 142 -10.27 11.62 -4.68
CA GLU A 142 -11.29 11.70 -3.63
C GLU A 142 -12.65 12.14 -4.18
N GLU A 143 -12.68 13.10 -5.11
CA GLU A 143 -13.87 13.58 -5.80
C GLU A 143 -14.42 12.61 -6.85
N GLY A 144 -13.68 11.53 -7.18
CA GLY A 144 -14.12 10.49 -8.12
C GLY A 144 -13.87 10.81 -9.60
N LYS A 145 -13.05 11.81 -9.92
CA LYS A 145 -12.57 12.05 -11.30
C LYS A 145 -11.69 10.90 -11.78
N TYR A 146 -10.92 10.31 -10.87
CA TYR A 146 -10.18 9.07 -11.08
C TYR A 146 -10.80 7.95 -10.26
N ASN A 147 -10.93 6.76 -10.84
CA ASN A 147 -11.37 5.57 -10.12
C ASN A 147 -10.20 4.65 -9.73
N VAL A 148 -9.02 4.85 -10.32
CA VAL A 148 -7.81 4.11 -9.94
C VAL A 148 -6.65 5.07 -9.68
N LEU A 149 -5.95 4.86 -8.57
CA LEU A 149 -4.75 5.59 -8.21
C LEU A 149 -3.57 4.64 -8.08
N CYS A 150 -2.63 4.73 -9.03
CA CYS A 150 -1.39 3.98 -9.03
C CYS A 150 -0.32 4.72 -8.24
N ASN A 151 0.45 4.00 -7.44
CA ASN A 151 1.56 4.60 -6.71
C ASN A 151 2.69 3.60 -6.44
N SER A 152 3.87 4.15 -6.16
CA SER A 152 5.05 3.42 -5.71
C SER A 152 5.42 3.93 -4.33
N MET A 153 4.96 3.29 -3.25
CA MET A 153 5.26 3.60 -1.84
C MET A 153 4.63 4.87 -1.24
N LEU A 154 4.28 5.88 -2.02
CA LEU A 154 3.88 7.19 -1.51
C LEU A 154 2.68 7.11 -0.56
N LEU A 155 1.69 6.29 -0.89
CA LEU A 155 0.42 6.20 -0.17
C LEU A 155 0.44 5.19 0.99
N THR A 156 1.59 4.63 1.31
CA THR A 156 1.72 3.69 2.44
C THR A 156 1.55 4.37 3.79
N GLU A 157 1.97 5.64 3.90
CA GLU A 157 1.89 6.42 5.14
C GLU A 157 1.33 7.82 4.89
N GLY A 158 0.71 8.41 5.91
CA GLY A 158 0.31 9.82 5.92
C GLY A 158 -0.81 10.24 4.98
N TRP A 159 -1.47 9.29 4.28
CA TRP A 159 -2.63 9.56 3.43
C TRP A 159 -3.84 8.74 3.89
N ASP A 160 -5.00 9.35 3.86
CA ASP A 160 -6.27 8.74 4.25
C ASP A 160 -7.37 9.10 3.26
N CYS A 161 -8.08 8.08 2.76
CA CYS A 161 -9.21 8.24 1.87
C CYS A 161 -10.24 7.14 2.18
N PRO A 162 -11.23 7.43 3.03
CA PRO A 162 -12.22 6.44 3.47
C PRO A 162 -13.07 5.86 2.34
N SER A 163 -13.14 6.51 1.19
CA SER A 163 -13.89 6.04 0.03
C SER A 163 -13.15 5.00 -0.83
N VAL A 164 -11.98 4.51 -0.41
CA VAL A 164 -11.26 3.42 -1.10
C VAL A 164 -11.98 2.10 -0.87
N ASP A 165 -12.48 1.49 -1.95
CA ASP A 165 -13.19 0.21 -1.92
C ASP A 165 -12.28 -1.00 -2.20
N CYS A 166 -11.15 -0.76 -2.84
CA CYS A 166 -10.28 -1.82 -3.30
C CYS A 166 -8.80 -1.44 -3.19
N VAL A 167 -8.00 -2.39 -2.75
CA VAL A 167 -6.53 -2.26 -2.76
C VAL A 167 -5.95 -3.40 -3.57
N VAL A 168 -5.14 -3.06 -4.58
CA VAL A 168 -4.41 -4.02 -5.41
C VAL A 168 -2.93 -3.95 -5.06
N VAL A 169 -2.39 -5.04 -4.54
CA VAL A 169 -0.98 -5.14 -4.13
C VAL A 169 -0.20 -5.88 -5.21
N LEU A 170 0.52 -5.13 -6.04
CA LEU A 170 1.43 -5.65 -7.07
C LEU A 170 2.90 -5.54 -6.63
N ARG A 171 3.11 -5.23 -5.38
CA ARG A 171 4.41 -5.18 -4.74
C ARG A 171 4.49 -6.23 -3.62
N PRO A 172 4.94 -7.45 -3.90
CA PRO A 172 5.26 -8.41 -2.86
C PRO A 172 6.34 -7.84 -1.93
N THR A 173 6.23 -8.14 -0.65
CA THR A 173 7.18 -7.66 0.37
C THR A 173 7.34 -8.73 1.46
N LYS A 174 8.55 -8.81 2.04
CA LYS A 174 8.84 -9.60 3.24
C LYS A 174 8.60 -8.78 4.52
N VAL A 175 8.37 -7.47 4.39
CA VAL A 175 8.18 -6.56 5.50
C VAL A 175 6.70 -6.52 5.88
N ARG A 176 6.36 -7.18 6.99
CA ARG A 176 4.97 -7.28 7.49
C ARG A 176 4.32 -5.90 7.69
N SER A 177 5.04 -4.96 8.28
CA SER A 177 4.52 -3.60 8.52
C SER A 177 4.11 -2.92 7.23
N LEU A 178 4.93 -3.02 6.18
CA LEU A 178 4.64 -2.44 4.86
C LEU A 178 3.39 -3.08 4.24
N TYR A 179 3.26 -4.41 4.31
CA TYR A 179 2.06 -5.10 3.84
C TYR A 179 0.81 -4.63 4.57
N CYS A 180 0.85 -4.56 5.90
CA CYS A 180 -0.26 -4.07 6.72
C CYS A 180 -0.64 -2.61 6.40
N GLN A 181 0.34 -1.75 6.14
CA GLN A 181 0.10 -0.36 5.74
C GLN A 181 -0.61 -0.27 4.38
N MET A 182 -0.17 -1.05 3.38
CA MET A 182 -0.83 -1.09 2.07
C MET A 182 -2.28 -1.58 2.18
N VAL A 183 -2.50 -2.73 2.81
CA VAL A 183 -3.85 -3.32 2.96
C VAL A 183 -4.75 -2.43 3.81
N GLY A 184 -4.19 -1.78 4.82
CA GLY A 184 -4.90 -0.88 5.72
C GLY A 184 -5.55 0.32 5.03
N ARG A 185 -5.16 0.67 3.80
CA ARG A 185 -5.80 1.73 3.00
C ARG A 185 -7.22 1.36 2.56
N GLY A 186 -7.56 0.09 2.50
CA GLY A 186 -8.90 -0.38 2.11
C GLY A 186 -9.75 -0.90 3.27
N THR A 187 -9.39 -0.59 4.52
CA THR A 187 -10.12 -1.09 5.71
C THR A 187 -10.94 -0.01 6.43
N ARG A 188 -11.04 1.18 5.86
CA ARG A 188 -11.70 2.35 6.45
C ARG A 188 -13.17 2.42 6.12
#